data_d5b3c2ad747aaa41b1a6f13cd4690cc6
#
_entry.id   d5b3c2ad747aaa41b1a6f13cd4690cc6
#
_cell.length_a   1.000
_cell.length_b   1.000
_cell.length_c   1.000
_cell.angle_alpha   90.00
_cell.angle_beta   90.00
_cell.angle_gamma   90.00
#
_symmetry.space_group_name_H-M   'P 1'
#
loop_
_entity.id
_entity.type
_entity.pdbx_description
1 polymer ?
#
loop_
_entity_poly.entity_id
_entity_poly.type
_entity_poly.pdbx_seq_one_letter_code
_entity_poly.pdbx_strand_id
1 'polypeptide(L)'
;MGEKRINFRKIIKGIKRQGIRMQQRLIVYWCVVILTLFLATVLLLSIIGVLPGMDFKVREMLSAQQKNTLSAMTEQTDIMMARSITLSEDITKELNQCLTANGKTFSNLNDNPQLIMDLEAALYPSLKSALDVKYCSGVFVVLDATVNTKTEYADTSRMGIYLRLSDLKAVNTSKQHVVFFRGNADIARAEQVQLHNRWNLEFDTSALSGYEQIMKFKGNRLAESCLWTDRLKLKDTWEDVQLLYVPVLDSTGKVRGLCGMEMSNLYFRLSYPMVEGSCGNMVTVVAPMDEKGKIYLDKAMFGDTKETHLSPTGTMTVKNGKHYNTYSAAFRKYIGRHELLNLKSCNGMPLAVLTLMSEANYEKLTADNRRDWIIG
;
A
#
# COMPACT_ATOMS: atom_id res chain seq x y z
N MET A 1 14.11 16.80 56.58
CA MET A 1 12.86 17.58 56.50
C MET A 1 11.71 16.59 56.67
N GLY A 2 11.03 16.60 57.83
CA GLY A 2 10.03 15.57 58.17
C GLY A 2 8.69 15.87 57.54
N GLU A 3 8.16 14.92 56.80
CA GLU A 3 6.79 14.93 56.31
C GLU A 3 5.79 14.91 57.47
N LYS A 4 5.08 16.02 57.67
CA LYS A 4 3.92 16.05 58.58
C LYS A 4 2.77 15.26 57.97
N ARG A 5 2.67 13.97 58.32
CA ARG A 5 1.47 13.17 58.01
C ARG A 5 0.26 13.81 58.72
N ILE A 6 -0.69 14.30 57.90
CA ILE A 6 -1.95 14.85 58.42
C ILE A 6 -2.75 13.72 59.06
N ASN A 7 -2.93 13.78 60.36
CA ASN A 7 -3.60 12.74 61.12
C ASN A 7 -5.11 13.05 61.19
N PHE A 8 -5.86 12.57 60.19
CA PHE A 8 -7.31 12.74 60.08
C PHE A 8 -8.11 12.36 61.33
N ARG A 9 -7.64 11.34 62.11
CA ARG A 9 -8.30 10.97 63.39
C ARG A 9 -8.20 12.06 64.46
N LYS A 10 -7.10 12.84 64.46
CA LYS A 10 -6.98 13.99 65.45
C LYS A 10 -7.88 15.15 65.01
N ILE A 11 -8.06 15.38 63.73
CA ILE A 11 -8.94 16.43 63.19
C ILE A 11 -10.39 16.09 63.50
N ILE A 12 -10.84 14.83 63.27
CA ILE A 12 -12.20 14.38 63.59
C ILE A 12 -12.48 14.42 65.13
N LYS A 13 -11.52 14.06 65.98
CA LYS A 13 -11.65 14.18 67.42
C LYS A 13 -11.66 15.63 67.88
N GLY A 14 -10.92 16.54 67.29
CA GLY A 14 -10.93 17.98 67.51
C GLY A 14 -12.29 18.63 67.20
N ILE A 15 -12.90 18.24 66.12
CA ILE A 15 -14.23 18.70 65.67
C ILE A 15 -15.35 18.23 66.68
N LYS A 16 -15.21 17.08 67.30
CA LYS A 16 -16.18 16.59 68.26
C LYS A 16 -16.11 17.27 69.66
N ARG A 17 -14.95 17.86 70.04
CA ARG A 17 -14.74 18.47 71.33
C ARG A 17 -15.06 19.98 71.47
N GLN A 18 -14.92 20.72 70.36
CA GLN A 18 -15.32 22.13 70.35
C GLN A 18 -16.70 22.21 69.70
N GLY A 19 -17.67 22.79 70.43
CA GLY A 19 -19.01 23.03 69.92
C GLY A 19 -18.97 23.93 68.69
N ILE A 20 -18.71 23.30 67.51
CA ILE A 20 -18.66 23.96 66.21
C ILE A 20 -20.02 24.59 65.96
N ARG A 21 -20.07 25.92 65.79
CA ARG A 21 -21.29 26.67 65.43
C ARG A 21 -22.01 25.96 64.28
N MET A 22 -23.34 25.91 64.38
CA MET A 22 -24.17 25.20 63.40
C MET A 22 -23.81 25.53 61.94
N GLN A 23 -23.43 26.79 61.69
CA GLN A 23 -22.93 27.24 60.37
C GLN A 23 -21.66 26.54 59.89
N GLN A 24 -20.70 26.30 60.77
CA GLN A 24 -19.46 25.60 60.38
C GLN A 24 -19.70 24.11 60.07
N ARG A 25 -20.65 23.46 60.74
CA ARG A 25 -21.07 22.09 60.45
C ARG A 25 -21.76 22.01 59.12
N LEU A 26 -22.58 23.02 58.77
CA LEU A 26 -23.26 23.11 57.47
C LEU A 26 -22.25 23.28 56.36
N ILE A 27 -21.26 24.15 56.51
CA ILE A 27 -20.19 24.37 55.50
C ILE A 27 -19.38 23.09 55.27
N VAL A 28 -18.97 22.39 56.34
CA VAL A 28 -18.24 21.12 56.19
C VAL A 28 -19.09 20.07 55.49
N TYR A 29 -20.37 19.99 55.83
CA TYR A 29 -21.30 19.07 55.11
C TYR A 29 -21.41 19.39 53.63
N TRP A 30 -21.60 20.64 53.26
CA TRP A 30 -21.65 21.09 51.88
C TRP A 30 -20.34 20.81 51.13
N CYS A 31 -19.18 21.06 51.73
CA CYS A 31 -17.88 20.74 51.16
C CYS A 31 -17.73 19.24 50.90
N VAL A 32 -18.17 18.38 51.81
CA VAL A 32 -18.13 16.92 51.62
C VAL A 32 -19.08 16.49 50.47
N VAL A 33 -20.29 17.05 50.42
CA VAL A 33 -21.26 16.73 49.38
C VAL A 33 -20.74 17.18 47.99
N ILE A 34 -20.20 18.40 47.89
CA ILE A 34 -19.62 18.90 46.64
C ILE A 34 -18.44 18.03 46.21
N LEU A 35 -17.54 17.66 47.14
CA LEU A 35 -16.39 16.81 46.84
C LEU A 35 -16.80 15.41 46.38
N THR A 36 -17.81 14.81 47.05
CA THR A 36 -18.32 13.48 46.66
C THR A 36 -19.02 13.53 45.30
N LEU A 37 -19.76 14.58 45.02
CA LEU A 37 -20.43 14.79 43.73
C LEU A 37 -19.41 15.02 42.61
N PHE A 38 -18.35 15.78 42.87
CA PHE A 38 -17.24 15.99 41.96
C PHE A 38 -16.49 14.68 41.65
N LEU A 39 -16.14 13.91 42.68
CA LEU A 39 -15.52 12.60 42.53
C LEU A 39 -16.42 11.61 41.75
N ALA A 40 -17.73 11.61 42.02
CA ALA A 40 -18.68 10.77 41.34
C ALA A 40 -18.81 11.17 39.86
N THR A 41 -18.84 12.47 39.54
CA THR A 41 -18.84 12.98 38.13
C THR A 41 -17.55 12.62 37.38
N VAL A 42 -16.39 12.79 38.01
CA VAL A 42 -15.10 12.40 37.41
C VAL A 42 -15.05 10.88 37.13
N LEU A 43 -15.53 10.08 38.10
CA LEU A 43 -15.57 8.63 37.95
C LEU A 43 -16.56 8.20 36.86
N LEU A 44 -17.71 8.84 36.78
CA LEU A 44 -18.73 8.59 35.75
C LEU A 44 -18.24 8.98 34.37
N LEU A 45 -17.59 10.13 34.22
CA LEU A 45 -16.95 10.58 32.97
C LEU A 45 -15.81 9.65 32.56
N SER A 46 -15.05 9.10 33.51
CA SER A 46 -14.01 8.10 33.25
C SER A 46 -14.59 6.77 32.76
N ILE A 47 -15.71 6.30 33.36
CA ILE A 47 -16.38 5.05 32.97
C ILE A 47 -17.06 5.19 31.58
N ILE A 48 -17.66 6.34 31.29
CA ILE A 48 -18.30 6.62 29.99
C ILE A 48 -17.25 6.85 28.88
N GLY A 49 -15.95 6.92 29.24
CA GLY A 49 -14.88 7.12 28.24
C GLY A 49 -14.81 8.56 27.70
N VAL A 50 -15.44 9.52 28.35
CA VAL A 50 -15.37 10.95 27.97
C VAL A 50 -13.97 11.53 28.26
N LEU A 51 -13.18 10.87 29.12
CA LEU A 51 -11.79 11.21 29.44
C LEU A 51 -10.84 10.09 28.95
N PRO A 52 -10.85 9.70 27.65
CA PRO A 52 -9.89 8.75 27.15
C PRO A 52 -8.50 9.39 27.16
N GLY A 53 -7.55 8.75 27.84
CA GLY A 53 -6.16 9.17 27.75
C GLY A 53 -5.66 9.13 26.31
N MET A 54 -4.62 9.90 25.99
CA MET A 54 -4.05 9.95 24.62
C MET A 54 -3.70 8.57 24.08
N ASP A 55 -3.26 7.65 24.94
CA ASP A 55 -3.00 6.26 24.57
C ASP A 55 -4.25 5.56 24.00
N PHE A 56 -5.43 5.76 24.57
CA PHE A 56 -6.69 5.22 24.03
C PHE A 56 -7.02 5.81 22.66
N LYS A 57 -6.88 7.13 22.51
CA LYS A 57 -7.14 7.82 21.22
C LYS A 57 -6.21 7.33 20.13
N VAL A 58 -4.90 7.18 20.43
CA VAL A 58 -3.92 6.65 19.48
C VAL A 58 -4.26 5.21 19.06
N ARG A 59 -4.66 4.36 20.00
CA ARG A 59 -5.07 2.97 19.73
C ARG A 59 -6.30 2.90 18.82
N GLU A 60 -7.31 3.70 19.12
CA GLU A 60 -8.53 3.78 18.33
C GLU A 60 -8.22 4.25 16.91
N MET A 61 -7.42 5.32 16.77
CA MET A 61 -7.03 5.87 15.48
C MET A 61 -6.16 4.90 14.67
N LEU A 62 -5.20 4.20 15.29
CA LEU A 62 -4.43 3.13 14.62
C LEU A 62 -5.34 2.02 14.12
N SER A 63 -6.34 1.62 14.92
CA SER A 63 -7.29 0.58 14.54
C SER A 63 -8.19 1.01 13.39
N ALA A 64 -8.73 2.22 13.46
CA ALA A 64 -9.58 2.79 12.42
C ALA A 64 -8.80 2.98 11.11
N GLN A 65 -7.60 3.56 11.19
CA GLN A 65 -6.75 3.77 10.03
C GLN A 65 -6.35 2.43 9.37
N GLN A 66 -5.95 1.44 10.16
CA GLN A 66 -5.62 0.11 9.63
C GLN A 66 -6.82 -0.51 8.88
N LYS A 67 -8.00 -0.47 9.48
CA LYS A 67 -9.22 -1.02 8.87
C LYS A 67 -9.58 -0.29 7.58
N ASN A 68 -9.55 1.04 7.58
CA ASN A 68 -9.86 1.85 6.41
C ASN A 68 -8.85 1.60 5.27
N THR A 69 -7.56 1.60 5.60
CA THR A 69 -6.49 1.34 4.62
C THR A 69 -6.60 -0.08 4.04
N LEU A 70 -6.83 -1.08 4.88
CA LEU A 70 -7.01 -2.47 4.42
C LEU A 70 -8.20 -2.59 3.48
N SER A 71 -9.36 -2.01 3.85
CA SER A 71 -10.57 -2.04 3.01
C SER A 71 -10.34 -1.37 1.67
N ALA A 72 -9.77 -0.16 1.66
CA ALA A 72 -9.48 0.58 0.43
C ALA A 72 -8.48 -0.17 -0.47
N MET A 73 -7.44 -0.78 0.13
CA MET A 73 -6.43 -1.52 -0.61
C MET A 73 -6.97 -2.84 -1.16
N THR A 74 -7.80 -3.55 -0.40
CA THR A 74 -8.47 -4.76 -0.88
C THR A 74 -9.37 -4.43 -2.07
N GLU A 75 -10.20 -3.40 -1.96
CA GLU A 75 -11.05 -2.95 -3.07
C GLU A 75 -10.23 -2.58 -4.31
N GLN A 76 -9.16 -1.80 -4.14
CA GLN A 76 -8.28 -1.41 -5.25
C GLN A 76 -7.63 -2.61 -5.92
N THR A 77 -7.07 -3.55 -5.14
CA THR A 77 -6.40 -4.73 -5.68
C THR A 77 -7.37 -5.68 -6.38
N ASP A 78 -8.58 -5.85 -5.85
CA ASP A 78 -9.62 -6.65 -6.47
C ASP A 78 -10.06 -6.06 -7.83
N ILE A 79 -10.21 -4.74 -7.91
CA ILE A 79 -10.52 -4.04 -9.16
C ILE A 79 -9.37 -4.19 -10.16
N MET A 80 -8.12 -4.01 -9.73
CA MET A 80 -6.94 -4.19 -10.59
C MET A 80 -6.88 -5.63 -11.13
N MET A 81 -7.13 -6.65 -10.30
CA MET A 81 -7.17 -8.04 -10.75
C MET A 81 -8.28 -8.29 -11.78
N ALA A 82 -9.49 -7.85 -11.50
CA ALA A 82 -10.63 -8.01 -12.43
C ALA A 82 -10.35 -7.34 -13.78
N ARG A 83 -9.87 -6.10 -13.78
CA ARG A 83 -9.50 -5.35 -14.99
C ARG A 83 -8.34 -5.99 -15.75
N SER A 84 -7.34 -6.54 -15.05
CA SER A 84 -6.21 -7.22 -15.69
C SER A 84 -6.63 -8.54 -16.34
N ILE A 85 -7.60 -9.25 -15.76
CA ILE A 85 -8.20 -10.46 -16.36
C ILE A 85 -8.95 -10.07 -17.64
N THR A 86 -9.81 -9.06 -17.60
CA THR A 86 -10.51 -8.55 -18.79
C THR A 86 -9.52 -8.12 -19.87
N LEU A 87 -8.46 -7.39 -19.48
CA LEU A 87 -7.40 -7.00 -20.41
C LEU A 87 -6.72 -8.23 -21.05
N SER A 88 -6.45 -9.29 -20.29
CA SER A 88 -5.87 -10.54 -20.82
C SER A 88 -6.81 -11.21 -21.83
N GLU A 89 -8.11 -11.23 -21.57
CA GLU A 89 -9.11 -11.78 -22.47
C GLU A 89 -9.19 -10.96 -23.78
N ASP A 90 -9.20 -9.63 -23.69
CA ASP A 90 -9.20 -8.74 -24.87
C ASP A 90 -7.92 -8.93 -25.69
N ILE A 91 -6.74 -8.94 -25.06
CA ILE A 91 -5.46 -9.18 -25.71
C ILE A 91 -5.43 -10.56 -26.38
N THR A 92 -5.94 -11.60 -25.71
CA THR A 92 -6.03 -12.95 -26.26
C THR A 92 -6.88 -12.97 -27.54
N LYS A 93 -8.01 -12.26 -27.52
CA LYS A 93 -8.90 -12.12 -28.68
C LYS A 93 -8.20 -11.41 -29.85
N GLU A 94 -7.62 -10.24 -29.59
CA GLU A 94 -6.92 -9.45 -30.63
C GLU A 94 -5.71 -10.19 -31.19
N LEU A 95 -4.92 -10.88 -30.36
CA LEU A 95 -3.82 -11.74 -30.78
C LEU A 95 -4.29 -12.80 -31.77
N ASN A 96 -5.34 -13.55 -31.40
CA ASN A 96 -5.85 -14.62 -32.25
C ASN A 96 -6.47 -14.08 -33.54
N GLN A 97 -7.17 -12.95 -33.53
CA GLN A 97 -7.73 -12.29 -34.71
C GLN A 97 -6.63 -11.80 -35.65
N CYS A 98 -5.60 -11.13 -35.15
CA CYS A 98 -4.49 -10.63 -35.93
C CYS A 98 -3.74 -11.78 -36.63
N LEU A 99 -3.42 -12.85 -35.90
CA LEU A 99 -2.73 -14.03 -36.46
C LEU A 99 -3.58 -14.73 -37.50
N THR A 100 -4.88 -14.93 -37.26
CA THR A 100 -5.81 -15.57 -38.19
C THR A 100 -5.98 -14.76 -39.48
N ALA A 101 -6.16 -13.43 -39.38
CA ALA A 101 -6.32 -12.54 -40.50
C ALA A 101 -5.07 -12.56 -41.45
N ASN A 102 -3.89 -12.77 -40.85
CA ASN A 102 -2.63 -12.86 -41.60
C ASN A 102 -2.28 -14.32 -42.04
N GLY A 103 -3.10 -15.32 -41.70
CA GLY A 103 -2.79 -16.72 -41.95
C GLY A 103 -1.49 -17.20 -41.29
N LYS A 104 -1.19 -16.64 -40.12
CA LYS A 104 0.06 -16.86 -39.37
C LYS A 104 -0.20 -17.54 -38.03
N THR A 105 0.84 -18.12 -37.49
CA THR A 105 0.87 -18.66 -36.11
C THR A 105 1.72 -17.78 -35.22
N PHE A 106 1.66 -17.96 -33.91
CA PHE A 106 2.43 -17.19 -32.94
C PHE A 106 3.95 -17.22 -33.22
N SER A 107 4.48 -18.37 -33.66
CA SER A 107 5.90 -18.49 -33.99
C SER A 107 6.37 -17.60 -35.14
N ASN A 108 5.45 -17.15 -36.01
CA ASN A 108 5.76 -16.26 -37.13
C ASN A 108 5.97 -14.79 -36.69
N LEU A 109 5.74 -14.47 -35.42
CA LEU A 109 6.05 -13.15 -34.86
C LEU A 109 7.55 -12.93 -34.76
N ASN A 110 8.31 -13.97 -34.39
CA ASN A 110 9.77 -13.85 -34.33
C ASN A 110 10.37 -13.45 -35.67
N ASP A 111 11.34 -12.54 -35.64
CA ASP A 111 12.02 -11.99 -36.82
C ASP A 111 11.08 -11.33 -37.84
N ASN A 112 9.87 -10.92 -37.43
CA ASN A 112 8.89 -10.27 -38.30
C ASN A 112 8.42 -8.93 -37.70
N PRO A 113 9.23 -7.86 -37.84
CA PRO A 113 8.92 -6.56 -37.27
C PRO A 113 7.58 -5.97 -37.75
N GLN A 114 7.18 -6.24 -38.98
CA GLN A 114 5.92 -5.72 -39.55
C GLN A 114 4.71 -6.39 -38.84
N LEU A 115 4.70 -7.71 -38.71
CA LEU A 115 3.62 -8.44 -38.06
C LEU A 115 3.53 -8.08 -36.58
N ILE A 116 4.69 -7.86 -35.92
CA ILE A 116 4.75 -7.36 -34.56
C ILE A 116 4.11 -5.96 -34.43
N MET A 117 4.46 -5.05 -35.35
CA MET A 117 3.90 -3.70 -35.38
C MET A 117 2.39 -3.72 -35.60
N ASP A 118 1.90 -4.54 -36.52
CA ASP A 118 0.46 -4.69 -36.79
C ASP A 118 -0.29 -5.23 -35.57
N LEU A 119 0.30 -6.20 -34.89
CA LEU A 119 -0.26 -6.75 -33.65
C LEU A 119 -0.25 -5.71 -32.51
N GLU A 120 0.86 -5.02 -32.28
CA GLU A 120 0.93 -3.97 -31.26
C GLU A 120 -0.07 -2.85 -31.53
N ALA A 121 -0.27 -2.46 -32.80
CA ALA A 121 -1.28 -1.48 -33.19
C ALA A 121 -2.70 -1.96 -32.85
N ALA A 122 -2.99 -3.25 -33.07
CA ALA A 122 -4.28 -3.85 -32.68
C ALA A 122 -4.48 -3.91 -31.15
N LEU A 123 -3.42 -4.14 -30.39
CA LEU A 123 -3.47 -4.24 -28.90
C LEU A 123 -3.56 -2.88 -28.20
N TYR A 124 -3.07 -1.81 -28.83
CA TYR A 124 -2.98 -0.48 -28.21
C TYR A 124 -4.32 0.06 -27.69
N PRO A 125 -5.47 -0.03 -28.40
CA PRO A 125 -6.75 0.48 -27.91
C PRO A 125 -7.20 -0.19 -26.59
N SER A 126 -7.01 -1.52 -26.46
CA SER A 126 -7.36 -2.26 -25.26
C SER A 126 -6.50 -1.83 -24.07
N LEU A 127 -5.19 -1.64 -24.27
CA LEU A 127 -4.29 -1.11 -23.24
C LEU A 127 -4.64 0.32 -22.84
N LYS A 128 -4.91 1.20 -23.82
CA LYS A 128 -5.32 2.58 -23.55
C LYS A 128 -6.62 2.66 -22.76
N SER A 129 -7.59 1.80 -23.07
CA SER A 129 -8.86 1.70 -22.35
C SER A 129 -8.70 1.18 -20.92
N ALA A 130 -7.75 0.28 -20.69
CA ALA A 130 -7.48 -0.26 -19.36
C ALA A 130 -6.72 0.72 -18.45
N LEU A 131 -6.01 1.71 -19.03
CA LEU A 131 -5.22 2.69 -18.28
C LEU A 131 -6.12 3.75 -17.65
N ASP A 132 -6.29 3.69 -16.33
CA ASP A 132 -7.12 4.61 -15.56
C ASP A 132 -6.40 4.99 -14.26
N VAL A 133 -6.16 6.28 -14.06
CA VAL A 133 -5.48 6.84 -12.86
C VAL A 133 -6.15 6.47 -11.54
N LYS A 134 -7.42 6.12 -11.56
CA LYS A 134 -8.12 5.65 -10.36
C LYS A 134 -7.55 4.35 -9.83
N TYR A 135 -6.98 3.50 -10.69
CA TYR A 135 -6.65 2.13 -10.33
C TYR A 135 -5.18 1.79 -10.50
N CYS A 136 -4.49 2.41 -11.47
CA CYS A 136 -3.11 2.06 -11.79
C CYS A 136 -2.31 3.26 -12.29
N SER A 137 -0.99 3.14 -12.27
CA SER A 137 -0.06 4.12 -12.86
C SER A 137 0.41 3.73 -14.26
N GLY A 138 0.18 2.48 -14.67
CA GLY A 138 0.54 1.99 -15.98
C GLY A 138 -0.12 0.65 -16.29
N VAL A 139 -0.14 0.31 -17.58
CA VAL A 139 -0.64 -0.97 -18.11
C VAL A 139 0.35 -1.49 -19.14
N PHE A 140 0.46 -2.80 -19.25
CA PHE A 140 1.44 -3.41 -20.15
C PHE A 140 0.97 -4.77 -20.67
N VAL A 141 1.56 -5.17 -21.80
CA VAL A 141 1.55 -6.53 -22.34
C VAL A 141 2.97 -6.88 -22.77
N VAL A 142 3.39 -8.10 -22.51
CA VAL A 142 4.67 -8.68 -22.93
C VAL A 142 4.36 -10.02 -23.56
N LEU A 143 4.70 -10.20 -24.83
CA LEU A 143 4.48 -11.45 -25.56
C LEU A 143 5.82 -12.14 -25.81
N ASP A 144 5.83 -13.48 -25.76
CA ASP A 144 7.03 -14.32 -25.90
C ASP A 144 7.50 -14.43 -27.35
N ALA A 145 7.74 -13.28 -27.96
CA ALA A 145 8.32 -13.11 -29.29
C ALA A 145 9.25 -11.90 -29.31
N THR A 146 10.22 -11.88 -30.23
CA THR A 146 11.20 -10.79 -30.39
C THR A 146 11.33 -10.36 -31.86
N VAL A 147 11.64 -9.09 -32.09
CA VAL A 147 11.85 -8.54 -33.43
C VAL A 147 13.11 -9.10 -34.10
N ASN A 148 14.06 -9.61 -33.31
CA ASN A 148 15.32 -10.16 -33.86
C ASN A 148 15.89 -11.24 -32.95
N THR A 149 15.80 -12.50 -33.39
CA THR A 149 16.33 -13.67 -32.66
C THR A 149 17.85 -13.82 -32.73
N LYS A 150 18.54 -13.00 -33.52
CA LYS A 150 20.00 -13.08 -33.75
C LYS A 150 20.80 -12.12 -32.86
N THR A 151 20.14 -11.33 -32.03
CA THR A 151 20.82 -10.41 -31.12
C THR A 151 21.35 -11.17 -29.89
N GLU A 152 22.38 -10.62 -29.27
CA GLU A 152 22.96 -11.16 -28.03
C GLU A 152 21.94 -11.26 -26.88
N TYR A 153 20.91 -10.39 -26.91
CA TYR A 153 19.86 -10.32 -25.85
C TYR A 153 18.54 -10.99 -26.27
N ALA A 154 18.51 -11.76 -27.36
CA ALA A 154 17.30 -12.39 -27.87
C ALA A 154 16.56 -13.27 -26.84
N ASP A 155 17.29 -13.91 -25.93
CA ASP A 155 16.72 -14.78 -24.90
C ASP A 155 15.89 -14.03 -23.86
N THR A 156 16.16 -12.76 -23.63
CA THR A 156 15.47 -11.91 -22.65
C THR A 156 14.68 -10.77 -23.27
N SER A 157 14.87 -10.48 -24.56
CA SER A 157 14.16 -9.41 -25.27
C SER A 157 12.80 -9.91 -25.74
N ARG A 158 11.73 -9.18 -25.40
CA ARG A 158 10.36 -9.56 -25.75
C ARG A 158 9.56 -8.35 -26.20
N MET A 159 8.79 -8.57 -27.29
CA MET A 159 7.88 -7.56 -27.82
C MET A 159 6.76 -7.22 -26.83
N GLY A 160 6.16 -6.04 -26.98
CA GLY A 160 4.97 -5.65 -26.24
C GLY A 160 4.85 -4.15 -26.05
N ILE A 161 3.80 -3.74 -25.38
CA ILE A 161 3.48 -2.34 -25.13
C ILE A 161 3.46 -2.07 -23.63
N TYR A 162 4.02 -0.93 -23.22
CA TYR A 162 3.90 -0.42 -21.87
C TYR A 162 3.52 1.07 -21.91
N LEU A 163 2.31 1.35 -21.47
CA LEU A 163 1.77 2.70 -21.32
C LEU A 163 1.80 3.11 -19.86
N ARG A 164 2.25 4.33 -19.57
CA ARG A 164 2.32 4.87 -18.21
C ARG A 164 1.69 6.26 -18.15
N LEU A 165 1.21 6.63 -16.99
CA LEU A 165 0.73 7.99 -16.71
C LEU A 165 1.89 8.84 -16.23
N SER A 166 2.14 9.98 -16.86
CA SER A 166 3.19 10.91 -16.45
C SER A 166 2.71 11.89 -15.36
N ASP A 167 1.42 12.19 -15.31
CA ASP A 167 0.82 13.06 -14.29
C ASP A 167 -0.23 12.29 -13.46
N LEU A 168 0.22 11.75 -12.34
CA LEU A 168 -0.64 11.01 -11.41
C LEU A 168 -1.50 11.93 -10.51
N LYS A 169 -1.27 13.25 -10.53
CA LYS A 169 -2.06 14.22 -9.76
C LYS A 169 -3.22 14.80 -10.55
N ALA A 170 -3.26 14.59 -11.86
CA ALA A 170 -4.33 15.07 -12.71
C ALA A 170 -5.63 14.29 -12.42
N VAL A 171 -6.50 14.88 -11.62
CA VAL A 171 -7.82 14.32 -11.26
C VAL A 171 -8.75 14.28 -12.50
N ASN A 172 -8.43 15.02 -13.54
CA ASN A 172 -9.27 15.18 -14.73
C ASN A 172 -8.76 14.23 -15.84
N THR A 173 -9.51 13.17 -16.11
CA THR A 173 -9.20 12.13 -17.10
C THR A 173 -8.92 12.67 -18.52
N SER A 174 -9.49 13.83 -18.88
CA SER A 174 -9.25 14.50 -20.17
C SER A 174 -7.84 15.12 -20.30
N LYS A 175 -7.07 15.19 -19.21
CA LYS A 175 -5.71 15.74 -19.17
C LYS A 175 -4.66 14.71 -18.75
N GLN A 176 -5.00 13.44 -18.74
CA GLN A 176 -4.04 12.38 -18.45
C GLN A 176 -3.01 12.29 -19.57
N HIS A 177 -1.77 12.66 -19.25
CA HIS A 177 -0.66 12.52 -20.18
C HIS A 177 -0.14 11.07 -20.12
N VAL A 178 -0.55 10.30 -21.12
CA VAL A 178 -0.02 8.96 -21.37
C VAL A 178 1.37 9.09 -21.98
N VAL A 179 2.32 8.28 -21.51
CA VAL A 179 3.64 8.12 -22.12
C VAL A 179 3.85 6.68 -22.53
N PHE A 180 4.50 6.52 -23.67
CA PHE A 180 4.84 5.22 -24.24
C PHE A 180 6.22 4.81 -23.73
N PHE A 181 6.26 3.78 -22.85
CA PHE A 181 7.49 3.37 -22.20
C PHE A 181 8.20 2.22 -22.92
N ARG A 182 7.42 1.28 -23.51
CA ARG A 182 7.90 0.17 -24.37
C ARG A 182 6.96 -0.02 -25.54
N GLY A 183 7.49 -0.51 -26.67
CA GLY A 183 6.75 -0.83 -27.89
C GLY A 183 7.18 -0.01 -29.08
N ASN A 184 6.53 -0.20 -30.23
CA ASN A 184 6.90 0.46 -31.48
C ASN A 184 6.62 1.96 -31.45
N ALA A 185 7.64 2.78 -31.74
CA ALA A 185 7.56 4.24 -31.75
C ALA A 185 6.61 4.80 -32.81
N ASP A 186 6.37 4.06 -33.92
CA ASP A 186 5.45 4.50 -34.95
C ASP A 186 4.00 4.50 -34.49
N ILE A 187 3.63 3.56 -33.58
CA ILE A 187 2.32 3.54 -32.93
C ILE A 187 2.18 4.77 -32.02
N ALA A 188 3.19 5.05 -31.21
CA ALA A 188 3.18 6.24 -30.37
C ALA A 188 3.02 7.53 -31.18
N ARG A 189 3.68 7.60 -32.36
CA ARG A 189 3.58 8.74 -33.29
C ARG A 189 2.19 8.83 -33.90
N ALA A 190 1.63 7.73 -34.39
CA ALA A 190 0.29 7.67 -34.97
C ALA A 190 -0.80 8.09 -33.94
N GLU A 191 -0.65 7.68 -32.72
CA GLU A 191 -1.57 7.96 -31.61
C GLU A 191 -1.28 9.28 -30.88
N GLN A 192 -0.28 10.05 -31.33
CA GLN A 192 0.15 11.32 -30.74
C GLN A 192 0.52 11.21 -29.24
N VAL A 193 1.08 10.06 -28.85
CA VAL A 193 1.54 9.79 -27.50
C VAL A 193 3.04 10.03 -27.40
N GLN A 194 3.46 10.73 -26.36
CA GLN A 194 4.87 11.04 -26.12
C GLN A 194 5.64 9.79 -25.72
N LEU A 195 6.84 9.61 -26.31
CA LEU A 195 7.79 8.59 -25.84
C LEU A 195 8.40 9.00 -24.51
N HIS A 196 8.53 8.05 -23.61
CA HIS A 196 9.28 8.23 -22.38
C HIS A 196 10.77 8.44 -22.67
N ASN A 197 11.49 9.23 -21.87
CA ASN A 197 12.93 9.48 -22.05
C ASN A 197 13.81 8.22 -21.93
N ARG A 198 13.28 7.15 -21.36
CA ARG A 198 13.88 5.81 -21.26
C ARG A 198 13.09 4.78 -22.08
N TRP A 199 12.48 5.23 -23.17
CA TRP A 199 11.79 4.34 -24.07
C TRP A 199 12.75 3.29 -24.67
N ASN A 200 12.24 2.09 -24.89
CA ASN A 200 12.88 1.05 -25.66
C ASN A 200 11.83 0.28 -26.47
N LEU A 201 12.24 -0.36 -27.57
CA LEU A 201 11.36 -1.11 -28.43
C LEU A 201 10.79 -2.35 -27.75
N GLU A 202 11.63 -3.07 -27.02
CA GLU A 202 11.28 -4.34 -26.38
C GLU A 202 11.50 -4.29 -24.85
N PHE A 203 10.90 -5.25 -24.18
CA PHE A 203 11.11 -5.49 -22.76
C PHE A 203 12.37 -6.34 -22.55
N ASP A 204 13.02 -6.12 -21.43
CA ASP A 204 14.00 -7.06 -20.88
C ASP A 204 13.33 -7.88 -19.77
N THR A 205 13.00 -9.13 -20.10
CA THR A 205 12.31 -10.03 -19.14
C THR A 205 13.18 -10.47 -17.99
N SER A 206 14.50 -10.33 -18.06
CA SER A 206 15.40 -10.60 -16.93
C SER A 206 15.15 -9.65 -15.76
N ALA A 207 14.62 -8.44 -16.04
CA ALA A 207 14.24 -7.46 -15.05
C ALA A 207 12.82 -7.64 -14.49
N LEU A 208 12.03 -8.58 -15.06
CA LEU A 208 10.64 -8.84 -14.68
C LEU A 208 10.56 -10.04 -13.72
N SER A 209 10.60 -9.76 -12.42
CA SER A 209 10.46 -10.79 -11.38
C SER A 209 9.15 -11.57 -11.57
N GLY A 210 9.22 -12.91 -11.56
CA GLY A 210 8.04 -13.77 -11.74
C GLY A 210 7.63 -14.04 -13.19
N TYR A 211 8.33 -13.49 -14.21
CA TYR A 211 8.04 -13.74 -15.62
C TYR A 211 8.00 -15.25 -15.94
N GLU A 212 9.05 -15.98 -15.59
CA GLU A 212 9.14 -17.42 -15.81
C GLU A 212 8.03 -18.23 -15.10
N GLN A 213 7.55 -17.74 -13.96
CA GLN A 213 6.49 -18.40 -13.22
C GLN A 213 5.16 -18.28 -13.97
N ILE A 214 4.84 -17.10 -14.51
CA ILE A 214 3.64 -16.90 -15.33
C ILE A 214 3.73 -17.70 -16.63
N MET A 215 4.88 -17.74 -17.29
CA MET A 215 5.05 -18.51 -18.54
C MET A 215 4.87 -20.02 -18.37
N LYS A 216 5.05 -20.53 -17.15
CA LYS A 216 4.84 -21.96 -16.80
C LYS A 216 3.43 -22.26 -16.27
N PHE A 217 2.54 -21.25 -16.24
CA PHE A 217 1.17 -21.45 -15.78
C PHE A 217 0.43 -22.48 -16.63
N LYS A 218 -0.26 -23.42 -15.97
CA LYS A 218 -1.03 -24.50 -16.61
C LYS A 218 -2.47 -24.60 -16.12
N GLY A 219 -2.96 -23.58 -15.40
CA GLY A 219 -4.31 -23.58 -14.84
C GLY A 219 -5.38 -23.21 -15.86
N ASN A 220 -6.64 -23.54 -15.55
CA ASN A 220 -7.80 -23.26 -16.39
C ASN A 220 -8.50 -21.94 -16.04
N ARG A 221 -8.13 -21.30 -14.94
CA ARG A 221 -8.77 -20.06 -14.47
C ARG A 221 -7.76 -18.94 -14.34
N LEU A 222 -7.94 -17.88 -15.11
CA LEU A 222 -7.08 -16.69 -15.09
C LEU A 222 -7.04 -16.04 -13.69
N ALA A 223 -8.14 -16.09 -12.94
CA ALA A 223 -8.18 -15.55 -11.57
C ALA A 223 -7.20 -16.23 -10.60
N GLU A 224 -6.88 -17.50 -10.82
CA GLU A 224 -5.92 -18.25 -10.00
C GLU A 224 -4.47 -17.99 -10.42
N SER A 225 -4.26 -17.32 -11.56
CA SER A 225 -2.95 -17.05 -12.16
C SER A 225 -2.44 -15.63 -11.89
N CYS A 226 -3.25 -14.78 -11.23
CA CYS A 226 -2.83 -13.42 -10.90
C CYS A 226 -1.62 -13.45 -9.96
N LEU A 227 -0.54 -12.80 -10.35
CA LEU A 227 0.71 -12.77 -9.61
C LEU A 227 1.13 -11.33 -9.35
N TRP A 228 1.32 -10.99 -8.07
CA TRP A 228 1.88 -9.71 -7.67
C TRP A 228 3.40 -9.82 -7.54
N THR A 229 4.13 -8.90 -8.16
CA THR A 229 5.58 -8.84 -7.93
C THR A 229 5.88 -8.24 -6.56
N ASP A 230 7.07 -8.53 -6.03
CA ASP A 230 7.66 -7.66 -5.02
C ASP A 230 7.92 -6.28 -5.64
N ARG A 231 8.20 -5.25 -4.81
CA ARG A 231 8.70 -3.98 -5.34
C ARG A 231 9.95 -4.23 -6.18
N LEU A 232 9.93 -3.78 -7.40
CA LEU A 232 11.04 -3.87 -8.34
C LEU A 232 11.38 -2.48 -8.89
N LYS A 233 12.63 -2.29 -9.27
CA LYS A 233 13.07 -1.07 -9.93
C LYS A 233 12.90 -1.22 -11.43
N LEU A 234 12.18 -0.29 -12.05
CA LEU A 234 12.10 -0.28 -13.51
C LEU A 234 13.47 -0.05 -14.11
N LYS A 235 13.88 -0.93 -15.03
CA LYS A 235 15.17 -0.84 -15.71
C LYS A 235 15.37 0.55 -16.32
N ASP A 236 16.58 1.08 -16.13
CA ASP A 236 17.02 2.39 -16.62
C ASP A 236 16.29 3.61 -16.02
N THR A 237 15.51 3.41 -14.96
CA THR A 237 14.83 4.47 -14.22
C THR A 237 15.22 4.48 -12.74
N TRP A 238 14.78 5.52 -12.04
CA TRP A 238 14.84 5.60 -10.56
C TRP A 238 13.53 5.20 -9.90
N GLU A 239 12.59 4.70 -10.70
CA GLU A 239 11.22 4.43 -10.25
C GLU A 239 11.08 3.00 -9.75
N ASP A 240 10.52 2.89 -8.57
CA ASP A 240 10.12 1.61 -7.99
C ASP A 240 8.65 1.37 -8.30
N VAL A 241 8.32 0.15 -8.72
CA VAL A 241 6.96 -0.27 -9.06
C VAL A 241 6.66 -1.65 -8.48
N GLN A 242 5.39 -1.95 -8.35
CA GLN A 242 4.86 -3.28 -8.17
C GLN A 242 3.95 -3.60 -9.36
N LEU A 243 4.07 -4.79 -9.91
CA LEU A 243 3.34 -5.21 -11.10
C LEU A 243 2.38 -6.34 -10.76
N LEU A 244 1.19 -6.26 -11.32
CA LEU A 244 0.23 -7.35 -11.34
C LEU A 244 0.31 -8.03 -12.71
N TYR A 245 0.54 -9.32 -12.74
CA TYR A 245 0.60 -10.14 -13.95
C TYR A 245 -0.61 -11.05 -14.09
N VAL A 246 -1.08 -11.18 -15.31
CA VAL A 246 -2.07 -12.17 -15.76
C VAL A 246 -1.54 -12.80 -17.07
N PRO A 247 -1.55 -14.14 -17.24
CA PRO A 247 -1.07 -14.76 -18.46
C PRO A 247 -1.96 -14.41 -19.66
N VAL A 248 -1.34 -14.24 -20.82
CA VAL A 248 -2.02 -14.13 -22.12
C VAL A 248 -1.96 -15.50 -22.80
N LEU A 249 -3.11 -15.99 -23.24
CA LEU A 249 -3.26 -17.32 -23.83
C LEU A 249 -3.44 -17.22 -25.36
N ASP A 250 -3.06 -18.26 -26.09
CA ASP A 250 -3.48 -18.40 -27.48
C ASP A 250 -4.79 -19.24 -27.59
N SER A 251 -5.28 -19.44 -28.81
CA SER A 251 -6.47 -20.23 -29.09
C SER A 251 -6.39 -21.70 -28.61
N THR A 252 -5.20 -22.20 -28.32
CA THR A 252 -4.96 -23.56 -27.82
C THR A 252 -4.89 -23.60 -26.28
N GLY A 253 -5.01 -22.45 -25.61
CA GLY A 253 -4.85 -22.32 -24.15
C GLY A 253 -3.38 -22.31 -23.69
N LYS A 254 -2.42 -22.21 -24.60
CA LYS A 254 -1.00 -22.09 -24.25
C LYS A 254 -0.66 -20.64 -23.89
N VAL A 255 0.11 -20.46 -22.82
CA VAL A 255 0.62 -19.13 -22.42
C VAL A 255 1.59 -18.63 -23.51
N ARG A 256 1.34 -17.42 -23.99
CA ARG A 256 2.13 -16.72 -25.01
C ARG A 256 2.74 -15.42 -24.50
N GLY A 257 2.48 -15.08 -23.27
CA GLY A 257 2.97 -13.87 -22.66
C GLY A 257 2.20 -13.55 -21.38
N LEU A 258 2.32 -12.32 -20.96
CA LEU A 258 1.61 -11.78 -19.81
C LEU A 258 1.14 -10.35 -20.11
N CYS A 259 0.11 -9.93 -19.41
CA CYS A 259 -0.31 -8.53 -19.35
C CYS A 259 -0.63 -8.15 -17.91
N GLY A 260 -0.88 -6.87 -17.67
CA GLY A 260 -1.27 -6.44 -16.35
C GLY A 260 -1.18 -4.95 -16.10
N MET A 261 -1.16 -4.61 -14.83
CA MET A 261 -1.19 -3.24 -14.33
C MET A 261 -0.01 -2.94 -13.41
N GLU A 262 0.40 -1.68 -13.44
CA GLU A 262 1.46 -1.12 -12.61
C GLU A 262 0.87 -0.32 -11.43
N MET A 263 1.45 -0.51 -10.26
CA MET A 263 1.36 0.39 -9.13
C MET A 263 2.75 0.98 -8.87
N SER A 264 3.00 2.22 -9.32
CA SER A 264 4.27 2.89 -9.02
C SER A 264 4.32 3.37 -7.56
N ASN A 265 5.53 3.53 -7.02
CA ASN A 265 5.69 4.04 -5.66
C ASN A 265 5.12 5.45 -5.48
N LEU A 266 5.20 6.30 -6.52
CA LEU A 266 4.57 7.61 -6.51
C LEU A 266 3.04 7.49 -6.46
N TYR A 267 2.46 6.61 -7.28
CA TYR A 267 1.02 6.33 -7.25
C TYR A 267 0.57 5.85 -5.87
N PHE A 268 1.30 4.91 -5.28
CA PHE A 268 1.03 4.39 -3.94
C PHE A 268 1.06 5.50 -2.88
N ARG A 269 2.05 6.39 -2.93
CA ARG A 269 2.16 7.54 -2.01
C ARG A 269 1.02 8.54 -2.14
N LEU A 270 0.51 8.73 -3.35
CA LEU A 270 -0.63 9.62 -3.60
C LEU A 270 -1.96 8.98 -3.18
N SER A 271 -2.10 7.66 -3.33
CA SER A 271 -3.30 6.91 -2.95
C SER A 271 -3.38 6.68 -1.44
N TYR A 272 -2.22 6.49 -0.79
CA TYR A 272 -2.11 6.22 0.66
C TYR A 272 -1.16 7.23 1.31
N PRO A 273 -1.54 8.53 1.32
CA PRO A 273 -0.69 9.56 1.93
C PRO A 273 -0.53 9.31 3.43
N MET A 274 0.49 9.91 4.01
CA MET A 274 0.66 9.93 5.45
C MET A 274 -0.56 10.61 6.10
N VAL A 275 -1.11 9.97 7.11
CA VAL A 275 -2.19 10.57 7.90
C VAL A 275 -1.59 11.47 8.95
N GLU A 276 -1.80 12.77 8.80
CA GLU A 276 -1.44 13.80 9.76
C GLU A 276 -2.64 14.10 10.66
N GLY A 277 -2.46 14.05 11.96
CA GLY A 277 -3.57 14.33 12.88
C GLY A 277 -3.11 14.64 14.30
N SER A 278 -4.06 15.03 15.14
CA SER A 278 -3.83 15.30 16.56
C SER A 278 -3.22 14.14 17.35
N CYS A 279 -3.30 12.94 16.80
CA CYS A 279 -2.72 11.72 17.37
C CYS A 279 -1.43 11.27 16.66
N GLY A 280 -0.77 12.17 15.89
CA GLY A 280 0.53 11.94 15.27
C GLY A 280 0.48 11.38 13.84
N ASN A 281 1.66 11.20 13.27
CA ASN A 281 1.85 10.85 11.87
C ASN A 281 1.91 9.33 11.69
N MET A 282 1.06 8.79 10.83
CA MET A 282 0.99 7.36 10.53
C MET A 282 1.31 7.11 9.07
N VAL A 283 2.18 6.14 8.82
CA VAL A 283 2.55 5.71 7.46
C VAL A 283 1.92 4.37 7.13
N THR A 284 1.45 4.24 5.88
CA THR A 284 1.00 2.98 5.31
C THR A 284 2.16 2.29 4.59
N VAL A 285 2.32 0.99 4.82
CA VAL A 285 3.32 0.14 4.16
C VAL A 285 2.64 -1.14 3.69
N VAL A 286 2.97 -1.60 2.47
CA VAL A 286 2.62 -2.94 2.00
C VAL A 286 3.89 -3.71 1.76
N ALA A 287 4.06 -4.82 2.45
CA ALA A 287 5.29 -5.60 2.42
C ALA A 287 5.03 -7.11 2.47
N PRO A 288 5.87 -7.93 1.84
CA PRO A 288 5.88 -9.36 2.09
C PRO A 288 6.24 -9.64 3.55
N MET A 289 5.52 -10.59 4.15
CA MET A 289 5.75 -11.05 5.52
C MET A 289 5.86 -12.57 5.54
N ASP A 290 6.86 -13.12 6.22
CA ASP A 290 7.00 -14.55 6.38
C ASP A 290 6.18 -15.10 7.56
N GLU A 291 6.13 -16.43 7.68
CA GLU A 291 5.40 -17.13 8.75
C GLU A 291 5.94 -16.81 10.16
N LYS A 292 7.17 -16.31 10.26
CA LYS A 292 7.80 -15.93 11.53
C LYS A 292 7.51 -14.47 11.90
N GLY A 293 6.73 -13.76 11.09
CA GLY A 293 6.42 -12.35 11.30
C GLY A 293 7.55 -11.39 10.89
N LYS A 294 8.52 -11.83 10.09
CA LYS A 294 9.55 -10.97 9.53
C LYS A 294 9.03 -10.28 8.27
N ILE A 295 9.15 -8.98 8.22
CA ILE A 295 8.65 -8.10 7.16
C ILE A 295 9.84 -7.62 6.34
N TYR A 296 9.74 -7.70 5.01
CA TYR A 296 10.81 -7.37 4.07
C TYR A 296 10.63 -5.97 3.50
N LEU A 297 11.34 -4.99 4.06
CA LEU A 297 11.22 -3.58 3.68
C LEU A 297 11.85 -3.26 2.32
N ASP A 298 12.86 -4.00 1.91
CA ASP A 298 13.48 -3.90 0.59
C ASP A 298 12.53 -4.27 -0.56
N LYS A 299 11.45 -5.02 -0.24
CA LYS A 299 10.41 -5.47 -1.17
C LYS A 299 9.07 -4.74 -0.99
N ALA A 300 9.02 -3.73 -0.13
CA ALA A 300 7.80 -3.07 0.29
C ALA A 300 7.49 -1.82 -0.52
N MET A 301 6.20 -1.51 -0.65
CA MET A 301 5.70 -0.21 -1.08
C MET A 301 5.42 0.66 0.13
N PHE A 302 5.74 1.94 0.03
CA PHE A 302 5.64 2.88 1.15
C PHE A 302 4.76 4.07 0.77
N GLY A 303 3.90 4.48 1.70
CA GLY A 303 3.35 5.82 1.73
C GLY A 303 4.45 6.87 1.98
N ASP A 304 4.08 8.08 2.45
CA ASP A 304 5.10 9.06 2.80
C ASP A 304 5.83 8.66 4.09
N THR A 305 7.14 8.45 3.99
CA THR A 305 8.00 8.03 5.12
C THR A 305 8.78 9.18 5.76
N LYS A 306 8.60 10.41 5.28
CA LYS A 306 9.44 11.57 5.66
C LYS A 306 9.46 11.79 7.17
N GLU A 307 8.29 11.84 7.80
CA GLU A 307 8.15 12.10 9.25
C GLU A 307 8.40 10.87 10.12
N THR A 308 8.18 9.66 9.58
CA THR A 308 8.40 8.42 10.32
C THR A 308 9.84 7.94 10.25
N HIS A 309 10.62 8.47 9.30
CA HIS A 309 12.00 8.07 9.02
C HIS A 309 12.18 6.56 8.79
N LEU A 310 11.15 5.89 8.29
CA LEU A 310 11.21 4.48 7.95
C LEU A 310 12.08 4.28 6.72
N SER A 311 13.12 3.45 6.86
CA SER A 311 14.02 3.14 5.74
C SER A 311 13.39 2.09 4.81
N PRO A 312 13.44 2.29 3.49
CA PRO A 312 12.95 1.32 2.51
C PRO A 312 13.92 0.15 2.27
N THR A 313 14.78 -0.17 3.23
CA THR A 313 15.80 -1.21 3.12
C THR A 313 15.81 -2.11 4.34
N GLY A 314 16.24 -3.36 4.15
CA GLY A 314 16.40 -4.33 5.21
C GLY A 314 15.08 -4.99 5.61
N THR A 315 15.00 -5.39 6.87
CA THR A 315 13.86 -6.14 7.41
C THR A 315 13.38 -5.55 8.72
N MET A 316 12.12 -5.83 9.05
CA MET A 316 11.46 -5.43 10.28
C MET A 316 10.92 -6.67 10.98
N THR A 317 11.06 -6.73 12.29
CA THR A 317 10.47 -7.80 13.12
C THR A 317 9.28 -7.27 13.90
N VAL A 318 8.28 -8.11 14.13
CA VAL A 318 7.08 -7.77 14.88
C VAL A 318 7.07 -8.49 16.23
N LYS A 319 6.69 -7.75 17.28
CA LYS A 319 6.35 -8.28 18.58
C LYS A 319 4.89 -7.94 18.86
N ASN A 320 4.07 -8.98 18.96
CA ASN A 320 2.65 -8.81 19.21
C ASN A 320 2.39 -8.25 20.59
N GLY A 321 1.51 -7.27 20.67
CA GLY A 321 1.04 -6.64 21.89
C GLY A 321 -0.47 -6.76 22.06
N LYS A 322 -0.97 -6.47 23.26
CA LYS A 322 -2.42 -6.57 23.57
C LYS A 322 -3.27 -5.58 22.74
N HIS A 323 -2.75 -4.39 22.47
CA HIS A 323 -3.51 -3.28 21.87
C HIS A 323 -2.93 -2.80 20.55
N TYR A 324 -1.64 -2.87 20.38
CA TYR A 324 -0.87 -2.60 19.16
C TYR A 324 0.38 -3.47 19.18
N ASN A 325 0.97 -3.65 18.01
CA ASN A 325 2.21 -4.38 17.86
C ASN A 325 3.40 -3.41 17.91
N THR A 326 4.52 -3.89 18.37
CA THR A 326 5.80 -3.17 18.30
C THR A 326 6.63 -3.75 17.17
N TYR A 327 7.14 -2.88 16.33
CA TYR A 327 7.95 -3.23 15.18
C TYR A 327 9.35 -2.67 15.35
N SER A 328 10.35 -3.48 15.05
CA SER A 328 11.77 -3.11 15.15
C SER A 328 12.44 -3.22 13.80
N ALA A 329 12.95 -2.09 13.29
CA ALA A 329 13.70 -1.99 12.05
C ALA A 329 15.02 -1.26 12.32
N ALA A 330 16.17 -1.95 12.16
CA ALA A 330 17.49 -1.46 12.50
C ALA A 330 17.55 -0.90 13.92
N PHE A 331 17.76 0.41 14.07
CA PHE A 331 17.87 1.08 15.39
C PHE A 331 16.59 1.81 15.81
N ARG A 332 15.47 1.62 15.08
CA ARG A 332 14.22 2.33 15.32
C ARG A 332 13.09 1.39 15.64
N LYS A 333 12.20 1.87 16.49
CA LYS A 333 11.00 1.16 16.86
C LYS A 333 9.76 1.93 16.39
N TYR A 334 8.75 1.16 16.07
CA TYR A 334 7.45 1.66 15.62
C TYR A 334 6.37 0.94 16.39
N ILE A 335 5.26 1.62 16.61
CA ILE A 335 4.02 1.01 17.06
C ILE A 335 3.04 0.98 15.88
N GLY A 336 2.15 0.02 15.85
CA GLY A 336 1.20 -0.06 14.75
C GLY A 336 0.36 -1.33 14.76
N ARG A 337 -0.28 -1.56 13.63
CA ARG A 337 -1.05 -2.77 13.33
C ARG A 337 -0.70 -3.27 11.94
N HIS A 338 -0.92 -4.55 11.70
CA HIS A 338 -0.87 -5.14 10.37
C HIS A 338 -2.00 -6.15 10.20
N GLU A 339 -2.41 -6.32 8.96
CA GLU A 339 -3.29 -7.40 8.53
C GLU A 339 -2.84 -7.89 7.16
N LEU A 340 -3.11 -9.16 6.87
CA LEU A 340 -2.71 -9.77 5.60
C LEU A 340 -3.75 -9.46 4.54
N LEU A 341 -3.28 -9.08 3.35
CA LEU A 341 -4.09 -9.10 2.15
C LEU A 341 -4.29 -10.55 1.69
N ASN A 342 -5.42 -10.83 1.09
CA ASN A 342 -5.66 -12.13 0.44
C ASN A 342 -4.90 -12.24 -0.89
N LEU A 343 -3.63 -11.82 -0.88
CA LEU A 343 -2.72 -11.79 -2.02
C LEU A 343 -1.37 -12.34 -1.61
N LYS A 344 -0.70 -12.98 -2.55
CA LYS A 344 0.67 -13.47 -2.38
C LYS A 344 1.60 -12.82 -3.39
N SER A 345 2.80 -12.50 -2.93
CA SER A 345 3.87 -12.06 -3.84
C SER A 345 4.34 -13.23 -4.71
N CYS A 346 5.10 -12.94 -5.75
CA CYS A 346 5.70 -13.94 -6.62
C CYS A 346 6.59 -14.95 -5.89
N ASN A 347 7.07 -14.62 -4.69
CA ASN A 347 7.82 -15.53 -3.82
C ASN A 347 6.92 -16.41 -2.91
N GLY A 348 5.60 -16.36 -3.09
CA GLY A 348 4.63 -17.12 -2.29
C GLY A 348 4.36 -16.54 -0.90
N MET A 349 5.04 -15.47 -0.50
CA MET A 349 4.81 -14.81 0.79
C MET A 349 3.53 -13.97 0.76
N PRO A 350 2.71 -14.00 1.82
CA PRO A 350 1.57 -13.12 1.95
C PRO A 350 2.01 -11.66 2.02
N LEU A 351 1.20 -10.77 1.48
CA LEU A 351 1.39 -9.33 1.58
C LEU A 351 0.66 -8.80 2.82
N ALA A 352 1.39 -8.10 3.68
CA ALA A 352 0.84 -7.44 4.85
C ALA A 352 0.67 -5.95 4.59
N VAL A 353 -0.50 -5.42 4.95
CA VAL A 353 -0.75 -3.97 5.07
C VAL A 353 -0.45 -3.55 6.49
N LEU A 354 0.44 -2.60 6.65
CA LEU A 354 0.86 -2.08 7.95
C LEU A 354 0.49 -0.59 8.06
N THR A 355 -0.01 -0.21 9.22
CA THR A 355 -0.13 1.19 9.64
C THR A 355 0.81 1.41 10.81
N LEU A 356 1.82 2.25 10.61
CA LEU A 356 2.94 2.43 11.54
C LEU A 356 3.08 3.88 11.98
N MET A 357 3.40 4.08 13.26
CA MET A 357 3.82 5.34 13.87
C MET A 357 5.19 5.15 14.53
N SER A 358 6.08 6.12 14.48
CA SER A 358 7.35 6.02 15.24
C SER A 358 7.10 6.02 16.74
N GLU A 359 7.81 5.16 17.49
CA GLU A 359 7.70 5.09 18.96
C GLU A 359 8.00 6.45 19.60
N ALA A 360 9.00 7.19 19.06
CA ALA A 360 9.32 8.54 19.54
C ALA A 360 8.16 9.54 19.39
N ASN A 361 7.40 9.46 18.30
CA ASN A 361 6.21 10.30 18.13
C ASN A 361 5.10 9.92 19.12
N TYR A 362 4.88 8.63 19.35
CA TYR A 362 3.94 8.15 20.36
C TYR A 362 4.29 8.60 21.77
N GLU A 363 5.57 8.48 22.16
CA GLU A 363 6.05 8.91 23.47
C GLU A 363 5.88 10.43 23.67
N LYS A 364 6.19 11.22 22.64
CA LYS A 364 5.98 12.68 22.68
C LYS A 364 4.51 13.01 22.91
N LEU A 365 3.60 12.43 22.14
CA LEU A 365 2.15 12.68 22.28
C LEU A 365 1.61 12.30 23.65
N THR A 366 2.08 11.19 24.20
CA THR A 366 1.65 10.73 25.55
C THR A 366 2.27 11.57 26.66
N ALA A 367 3.48 12.09 26.49
CA ALA A 367 4.13 12.98 27.44
C ALA A 367 3.50 14.39 27.46
N ASP A 368 3.24 14.97 26.29
CA ASP A 368 2.59 16.28 26.18
C ASP A 368 1.19 16.26 26.82
N ASN A 369 0.40 15.22 26.58
CA ASN A 369 -0.92 15.07 27.21
C ASN A 369 -0.84 14.95 28.74
N ARG A 370 0.21 14.35 29.31
CA ARG A 370 0.42 14.30 30.76
C ARG A 370 0.74 15.69 31.34
N ARG A 371 1.48 16.53 30.60
CA ARG A 371 1.78 17.91 31.02
C ARG A 371 0.53 18.78 31.05
N ASP A 372 -0.30 18.72 30.01
CA ASP A 372 -1.54 19.52 29.93
C ASP A 372 -2.52 19.18 31.08
N TRP A 373 -2.50 17.93 31.56
CA TRP A 373 -3.30 17.51 32.72
C TRP A 373 -2.77 17.97 34.07
N ILE A 374 -1.48 18.32 34.16
CA ILE A 374 -0.86 18.78 35.43
C ILE A 374 -0.94 20.32 35.54
N ILE A 375 -1.04 21.03 34.45
CA ILE A 375 -0.98 22.49 34.36
C ILE A 375 -2.40 23.12 34.23
N GLY A 376 -3.41 22.40 33.73
CA GLY A 376 -4.82 22.82 33.68
C GLY A 376 -5.61 22.38 34.91
#